data_bd566e0e24209ca49f2b647bf9797270
#
_entry.id   bd566e0e24209ca49f2b647bf9797270
#
_cell.length_a   1.000
_cell.length_b   1.000
_cell.length_c   1.000
_cell.angle_alpha   90.00
_cell.angle_beta   90.00
_cell.angle_gamma   90.00
#
_symmetry.space_group_name_H-M   'P 1'
#
loop_
_entity.id
_entity.type
_entity.pdbx_description
1 polymer ?
#
loop_
_entity_poly.entity_id
_entity_poly.type
_entity_poly.pdbx_seq_one_letter_code
_entity_poly.pdbx_strand_id
1 'polypeptide(L)'
;IGCTGTLDGTQTHRLVLEGLFGPVLQVTTTKDLMDDKQIADLKIKCLVLKHSEEICKASRKWDYDTEIEYIVMNAARNKFITNLALSLEGNTLVLYQFVEKHGKPLYEMISPRCGERKSFLIYGKTDVEDREEVRALTEQEQNAIIVASYGTFSTGINIRNLHNIIFASPSKSRVRNLQSIGRGLRLGDNKKEATLFDIADDMRTGKYTNFTLQHFVERVKIYEEEKL
;
A
#
# COMPACT_ATOMS: atom_id res chain seq x y z
N ILE A 1 14.74 -17.88 -20.19
CA ILE A 1 13.73 -18.09 -19.15
C ILE A 1 13.50 -16.75 -18.46
N GLY A 2 12.25 -16.30 -18.38
CA GLY A 2 11.85 -15.14 -17.62
C GLY A 2 11.13 -15.56 -16.34
N CYS A 3 11.40 -14.92 -15.20
CA CYS A 3 10.72 -15.15 -13.95
C CYS A 3 10.13 -13.84 -13.43
N THR A 4 8.86 -13.86 -12.98
CA THR A 4 8.21 -12.73 -12.34
C THR A 4 7.25 -13.23 -11.27
N GLY A 5 7.14 -12.51 -10.17
CA GLY A 5 6.13 -12.78 -9.14
C GLY A 5 4.77 -12.15 -9.43
N THR A 6 4.64 -11.30 -10.46
CA THR A 6 3.40 -10.57 -10.73
C THR A 6 3.31 -10.20 -12.21
N LEU A 7 2.17 -10.49 -12.84
CA LEU A 7 1.80 -9.98 -14.15
C LEU A 7 0.92 -8.74 -13.98
N ASP A 8 0.94 -7.82 -14.98
CA ASP A 8 0.10 -6.60 -14.92
C ASP A 8 -1.39 -6.86 -15.15
N GLY A 9 -1.73 -8.09 -15.57
CA GLY A 9 -3.11 -8.53 -15.82
C GLY A 9 -3.64 -8.14 -17.19
N THR A 10 -2.86 -7.42 -18.03
CA THR A 10 -3.30 -7.08 -19.39
C THR A 10 -2.96 -8.17 -20.39
N GLN A 11 -3.86 -8.41 -21.35
CA GLN A 11 -3.65 -9.38 -22.42
C GLN A 11 -2.46 -9.01 -23.30
N THR A 12 -2.26 -7.72 -23.56
CA THR A 12 -1.13 -7.22 -24.37
C THR A 12 0.21 -7.55 -23.75
N HIS A 13 0.36 -7.30 -22.43
CA HIS A 13 1.59 -7.61 -21.69
C HIS A 13 1.85 -9.12 -21.69
N ARG A 14 0.81 -9.93 -21.48
CA ARG A 14 0.92 -11.38 -21.53
C ARG A 14 1.39 -11.86 -22.90
N LEU A 15 0.81 -11.38 -24.00
CA LEU A 15 1.20 -11.74 -25.36
C LEU A 15 2.65 -11.38 -25.66
N VAL A 16 3.11 -10.20 -25.20
CA VAL A 16 4.54 -9.81 -25.36
C VAL A 16 5.45 -10.75 -24.59
N LEU A 17 5.13 -11.10 -23.37
CA LEU A 17 5.93 -12.02 -22.56
C LEU A 17 5.94 -13.43 -23.17
N GLU A 18 4.79 -13.94 -23.62
CA GLU A 18 4.69 -15.25 -24.28
C GLU A 18 5.47 -15.29 -25.61
N GLY A 19 5.49 -14.18 -26.35
CA GLY A 19 6.30 -14.04 -27.57
C GLY A 19 7.81 -14.04 -27.31
N LEU A 20 8.26 -13.50 -26.17
CA LEU A 20 9.68 -13.42 -25.81
C LEU A 20 10.20 -14.65 -25.08
N PHE A 21 9.39 -15.28 -24.24
CA PHE A 21 9.83 -16.31 -23.29
C PHE A 21 9.07 -17.63 -23.40
N GLY A 22 8.04 -17.71 -24.24
CA GLY A 22 7.14 -18.86 -24.33
C GLY A 22 5.97 -18.78 -23.34
N PRO A 23 5.16 -19.86 -23.23
CA PRO A 23 3.94 -19.84 -22.46
C PRO A 23 4.21 -19.55 -20.98
N VAL A 24 3.28 -18.77 -20.37
CA VAL A 24 3.33 -18.47 -18.93
C VAL A 24 2.92 -19.70 -18.14
N LEU A 25 3.80 -20.17 -17.27
CA LEU A 25 3.55 -21.23 -16.33
C LEU A 25 3.42 -20.65 -14.92
N GLN A 26 2.26 -20.82 -14.30
CA GLN A 26 2.06 -20.47 -12.90
C GLN A 26 2.50 -21.63 -12.01
N VAL A 27 3.57 -21.45 -11.25
CA VAL A 27 4.18 -22.48 -10.41
C VAL A 27 3.46 -22.62 -9.07
N THR A 28 3.03 -21.50 -8.48
CA THR A 28 2.34 -21.45 -7.17
C THR A 28 1.50 -20.18 -7.07
N THR A 29 0.57 -20.14 -6.12
CA THR A 29 -0.22 -18.95 -5.77
C THR A 29 0.22 -18.39 -4.43
N THR A 30 -0.14 -17.13 -4.15
CA THR A 30 0.10 -16.51 -2.83
C THR A 30 -0.62 -17.33 -1.73
N LYS A 31 -1.82 -17.84 -2.02
CA LYS A 31 -2.60 -18.68 -1.11
C LYS A 31 -1.87 -19.99 -0.77
N ASP A 32 -1.33 -20.69 -1.78
CA ASP A 32 -0.59 -21.94 -1.55
C ASP A 32 0.62 -21.68 -0.63
N LEU A 33 1.34 -20.57 -0.85
CA LEU A 33 2.48 -20.19 -0.01
C LEU A 33 2.10 -19.85 1.43
N MET A 34 0.91 -19.26 1.66
CA MET A 34 0.37 -19.02 3.01
C MET A 34 -0.03 -20.34 3.68
N ASP A 35 -0.75 -21.21 2.97
CA ASP A 35 -1.20 -22.50 3.48
C ASP A 35 0.00 -23.40 3.85
N ASP A 36 1.07 -23.34 3.07
CA ASP A 36 2.36 -24.02 3.32
C ASP A 36 3.22 -23.30 4.37
N LYS A 37 2.75 -22.20 4.96
CA LYS A 37 3.49 -21.38 5.94
C LYS A 37 4.86 -20.91 5.46
N GLN A 38 5.03 -20.72 4.16
CA GLN A 38 6.24 -20.14 3.58
C GLN A 38 6.23 -18.62 3.64
N ILE A 39 5.04 -18.03 3.78
CA ILE A 39 4.82 -16.59 4.02
C ILE A 39 3.79 -16.41 5.15
N ALA A 40 3.73 -15.19 5.71
CA ALA A 40 2.78 -14.85 6.77
C ALA A 40 1.34 -14.81 6.23
N ASP A 41 0.38 -15.12 7.09
CA ASP A 41 -1.03 -14.95 6.78
C ASP A 41 -1.35 -13.47 6.58
N LEU A 42 -2.28 -13.15 5.67
CA LEU A 42 -2.71 -11.79 5.38
C LEU A 42 -4.16 -11.56 5.80
N LYS A 43 -4.37 -10.52 6.60
CA LYS A 43 -5.70 -9.93 6.82
C LYS A 43 -5.83 -8.63 6.04
N ILE A 44 -6.90 -8.47 5.27
CA ILE A 44 -7.21 -7.22 4.55
C ILE A 44 -8.40 -6.55 5.23
N LYS A 45 -8.19 -5.31 5.67
CA LYS A 45 -9.22 -4.44 6.25
C LYS A 45 -9.49 -3.28 5.30
N CYS A 46 -10.62 -3.32 4.62
CA CYS A 46 -11.08 -2.26 3.73
C CYS A 46 -11.76 -1.16 4.56
N LEU A 47 -11.18 0.03 4.59
CA LEU A 47 -11.67 1.18 5.35
C LEU A 47 -12.25 2.21 4.38
N VAL A 48 -13.58 2.34 4.34
CA VAL A 48 -14.26 3.25 3.42
C VAL A 48 -14.64 4.53 4.15
N LEU A 49 -13.99 5.64 3.80
CA LEU A 49 -14.25 6.96 4.35
C LEU A 49 -15.37 7.64 3.55
N LYS A 50 -16.42 8.07 4.26
CA LYS A 50 -17.52 8.82 3.65
C LYS A 50 -17.24 10.32 3.73
N HIS A 51 -17.52 11.01 2.63
CA HIS A 51 -17.42 12.46 2.56
C HIS A 51 -18.78 13.14 2.70
N SER A 52 -18.77 14.45 2.98
CA SER A 52 -20.00 15.24 3.08
C SER A 52 -20.74 15.28 1.75
N GLU A 53 -22.07 15.50 1.81
CA GLU A 53 -22.91 15.58 0.61
C GLU A 53 -22.46 16.69 -0.35
N GLU A 54 -21.93 17.79 0.18
CA GLU A 54 -21.37 18.91 -0.59
C GLU A 54 -20.18 18.47 -1.42
N ILE A 55 -19.25 17.74 -0.81
CA ILE A 55 -18.07 17.18 -1.49
C ILE A 55 -18.48 16.13 -2.53
N CYS A 56 -19.43 15.27 -2.20
CA CYS A 56 -19.95 14.28 -3.14
C CYS A 56 -20.60 14.93 -4.37
N LYS A 57 -21.30 16.05 -4.21
CA LYS A 57 -21.87 16.83 -5.32
C LYS A 57 -20.77 17.53 -6.13
N ALA A 58 -19.79 18.12 -5.48
CA ALA A 58 -18.66 18.81 -6.13
C ALA A 58 -17.81 17.84 -6.96
N SER A 59 -17.50 16.66 -6.40
CA SER A 59 -16.63 15.66 -7.02
C SER A 59 -17.12 15.15 -8.38
N ARG A 60 -18.42 15.27 -8.68
CA ARG A 60 -18.97 14.92 -10.00
C ARG A 60 -18.37 15.71 -11.16
N LYS A 61 -17.80 16.89 -10.88
CA LYS A 61 -17.19 17.79 -11.88
C LYS A 61 -15.67 17.70 -11.90
N TRP A 62 -15.10 16.91 -11.01
CA TRP A 62 -13.65 16.77 -10.93
C TRP A 62 -13.15 15.77 -11.97
N ASP A 63 -11.96 16.04 -12.46
CA ASP A 63 -11.15 15.06 -13.14
C ASP A 63 -10.39 14.20 -12.09
N TYR A 64 -9.67 13.20 -12.58
CA TYR A 64 -8.91 12.29 -11.71
C TYR A 64 -7.85 13.01 -10.87
N ASP A 65 -7.14 13.96 -11.47
CA ASP A 65 -6.05 14.67 -10.80
C ASP A 65 -6.57 15.57 -9.68
N THR A 66 -7.69 16.27 -9.92
CA THR A 66 -8.39 17.08 -8.91
C THR A 66 -8.89 16.20 -7.76
N GLU A 67 -9.46 15.03 -8.05
CA GLU A 67 -9.94 14.10 -7.02
C GLU A 67 -8.78 13.59 -6.16
N ILE A 68 -7.69 13.17 -6.79
CA ILE A 68 -6.49 12.71 -6.07
C ILE A 68 -5.90 13.82 -5.20
N GLU A 69 -5.78 15.03 -5.73
CA GLU A 69 -5.24 16.17 -4.99
C GLU A 69 -6.08 16.46 -3.74
N TYR A 70 -7.40 16.52 -3.90
CA TYR A 70 -8.33 16.68 -2.78
C TYR A 70 -8.12 15.59 -1.70
N ILE A 71 -8.07 14.32 -2.10
CA ILE A 71 -7.93 13.18 -1.19
C ILE A 71 -6.62 13.26 -0.40
N VAL A 72 -5.49 13.46 -1.08
CA VAL A 72 -4.18 13.43 -0.42
C VAL A 72 -3.93 14.66 0.46
N MET A 73 -4.58 15.79 0.17
CA MET A 73 -4.47 17.03 0.94
C MET A 73 -5.56 17.17 2.02
N ASN A 74 -6.53 16.27 2.07
CA ASN A 74 -7.63 16.34 3.04
C ASN A 74 -7.14 16.15 4.47
N ALA A 75 -7.20 17.20 5.28
CA ALA A 75 -6.69 17.22 6.65
C ALA A 75 -7.38 16.19 7.58
N ALA A 76 -8.70 16.03 7.45
CA ALA A 76 -9.45 15.07 8.27
C ALA A 76 -9.05 13.63 7.93
N ARG A 77 -8.86 13.34 6.65
CA ARG A 77 -8.37 12.04 6.17
C ARG A 77 -6.95 11.76 6.65
N ASN A 78 -6.04 12.71 6.53
CA ASN A 78 -4.66 12.57 6.98
C ASN A 78 -4.59 12.42 8.50
N LYS A 79 -5.45 13.11 9.27
CA LYS A 79 -5.60 12.89 10.71
C LYS A 79 -6.09 11.48 11.04
N PHE A 80 -7.04 10.95 10.26
CA PHE A 80 -7.50 9.56 10.42
C PHE A 80 -6.37 8.56 10.17
N ILE A 81 -5.61 8.71 9.07
CA ILE A 81 -4.46 7.86 8.74
C ILE A 81 -3.39 7.92 9.84
N THR A 82 -3.09 9.11 10.30
CA THR A 82 -2.13 9.34 11.41
C THR A 82 -2.59 8.62 12.68
N ASN A 83 -3.85 8.79 13.09
CA ASN A 83 -4.39 8.14 14.28
C ASN A 83 -4.40 6.61 14.13
N LEU A 84 -4.76 6.10 12.94
CA LEU A 84 -4.67 4.67 12.65
C LEU A 84 -3.23 4.17 12.81
N ALA A 85 -2.25 4.82 12.18
CA ALA A 85 -0.85 4.39 12.26
C ALA A 85 -0.32 4.40 13.71
N LEU A 86 -0.72 5.39 14.51
CA LEU A 86 -0.33 5.51 15.92
C LEU A 86 -1.01 4.48 16.82
N SER A 87 -2.22 4.03 16.48
CA SER A 87 -2.98 3.06 17.27
C SER A 87 -2.57 1.60 17.05
N LEU A 88 -1.84 1.33 15.97
CA LEU A 88 -1.41 -0.03 15.64
C LEU A 88 -0.15 -0.41 16.38
N GLU A 89 -0.12 -1.62 16.92
CA GLU A 89 1.07 -2.22 17.48
C GLU A 89 1.89 -2.94 16.40
N GLY A 90 3.20 -3.04 16.60
CA GLY A 90 4.13 -3.63 15.66
C GLY A 90 4.59 -2.66 14.56
N ASN A 91 5.57 -3.10 13.79
CA ASN A 91 6.11 -2.31 12.69
C ASN A 91 5.04 -2.01 11.65
N THR A 92 4.77 -0.73 11.45
CA THR A 92 3.69 -0.21 10.61
C THR A 92 4.27 0.56 9.42
N LEU A 93 3.89 0.16 8.21
CA LEU A 93 4.28 0.83 6.96
C LEU A 93 3.11 1.66 6.44
N VAL A 94 3.32 2.95 6.24
CA VAL A 94 2.36 3.88 5.62
C VAL A 94 2.84 4.19 4.21
N LEU A 95 2.12 3.71 3.20
CA LEU A 95 2.49 3.88 1.79
C LEU A 95 1.75 5.05 1.14
N TYR A 96 2.52 5.95 0.55
CA TYR A 96 2.02 7.12 -0.15
C TYR A 96 2.58 7.24 -1.58
N GLN A 97 1.95 8.10 -2.41
CA GLN A 97 2.38 8.35 -3.79
C GLN A 97 3.11 9.68 -3.96
N PHE A 98 2.65 10.76 -3.34
CA PHE A 98 3.15 12.11 -3.53
C PHE A 98 4.00 12.55 -2.33
N VAL A 99 5.30 12.79 -2.56
CA VAL A 99 6.25 13.10 -1.48
C VAL A 99 5.88 14.41 -0.78
N GLU A 100 5.80 15.51 -1.53
CA GLU A 100 5.60 16.84 -0.96
C GLU A 100 4.16 17.06 -0.46
N LYS A 101 3.16 16.62 -1.25
CA LYS A 101 1.74 16.88 -0.96
C LYS A 101 1.14 15.92 0.07
N HIS A 102 1.75 14.76 0.32
CA HIS A 102 1.17 13.73 1.18
C HIS A 102 2.16 13.09 2.14
N GLY A 103 3.29 12.59 1.66
CA GLY A 103 4.24 11.83 2.48
C GLY A 103 4.87 12.65 3.59
N LYS A 104 5.41 13.82 3.26
CA LYS A 104 5.97 14.74 4.26
C LYS A 104 4.92 15.22 5.26
N PRO A 105 3.73 15.73 4.85
CA PRO A 105 2.68 16.10 5.80
C PRO A 105 2.25 14.96 6.72
N LEU A 106 2.11 13.72 6.22
CA LEU A 106 1.79 12.57 7.07
C LEU A 106 2.91 12.29 8.09
N TYR A 107 4.16 12.34 7.66
CA TYR A 107 5.29 12.15 8.56
C TYR A 107 5.36 13.23 9.64
N GLU A 108 5.15 14.51 9.28
CA GLU A 108 5.11 15.62 10.22
C GLU A 108 3.97 15.52 11.24
N MET A 109 2.86 14.87 10.86
CA MET A 109 1.74 14.60 11.77
C MET A 109 1.99 13.38 12.66
N ILE A 110 2.75 12.38 12.20
CA ILE A 110 3.02 11.13 12.90
C ILE A 110 4.21 11.30 13.85
N SER A 111 5.34 11.78 13.37
CA SER A 111 6.63 11.78 14.09
C SER A 111 6.58 12.44 15.47
N PRO A 112 5.97 13.64 15.68
CA PRO A 112 5.91 14.26 17.01
C PRO A 112 4.99 13.53 17.99
N ARG A 113 4.19 12.59 17.53
CA ARG A 113 3.16 11.86 18.32
C ARG A 113 3.52 10.40 18.56
N CYS A 114 4.65 9.93 18.03
CA CYS A 114 5.09 8.54 18.17
C CYS A 114 5.51 8.15 19.60
N GLY A 115 5.76 9.12 20.50
CA GLY A 115 6.32 8.85 21.82
C GLY A 115 7.71 8.20 21.70
N GLU A 116 7.88 7.02 22.29
CA GLU A 116 9.15 6.27 22.25
C GLU A 116 9.32 5.46 20.95
N ARG A 117 8.29 5.37 20.12
CA ARG A 117 8.36 4.65 18.84
C ARG A 117 9.25 5.38 17.83
N LYS A 118 10.10 4.67 17.14
CA LYS A 118 10.87 5.26 16.04
C LYS A 118 9.97 5.49 14.82
N SER A 119 10.18 6.62 14.15
CA SER A 119 9.50 6.93 12.90
C SER A 119 10.49 7.32 11.81
N PHE A 120 10.26 6.84 10.58
CA PHE A 120 11.15 7.03 9.44
C PHE A 120 10.37 7.54 8.23
N LEU A 121 10.96 8.46 7.47
CA LEU A 121 10.44 8.92 6.18
C LEU A 121 11.37 8.49 5.04
N ILE A 122 10.85 7.74 4.07
CA ILE A 122 11.64 7.18 2.98
C ILE A 122 11.01 7.52 1.63
N TYR A 123 11.81 8.07 0.71
CA TYR A 123 11.38 8.38 -0.66
C TYR A 123 12.56 8.31 -1.64
N GLY A 124 12.31 8.51 -2.93
CA GLY A 124 13.27 8.27 -3.99
C GLY A 124 14.59 9.06 -3.91
N LYS A 125 14.60 10.22 -3.23
CA LYS A 125 15.80 11.04 -2.98
C LYS A 125 16.57 10.63 -1.71
N THR A 126 16.03 9.71 -0.90
CA THR A 126 16.77 9.15 0.25
C THR A 126 17.93 8.31 -0.30
N ASP A 127 19.12 8.52 0.19
CA ASP A 127 20.31 7.79 -0.25
C ASP A 127 20.19 6.29 0.00
N VAL A 128 20.92 5.49 -0.77
CA VAL A 128 20.86 4.02 -0.66
C VAL A 128 21.33 3.57 0.71
N GLU A 129 22.39 4.22 1.23
CA GLU A 129 22.95 3.95 2.56
C GLU A 129 21.92 4.22 3.66
N ASP A 130 21.24 5.37 3.61
CA ASP A 130 20.16 5.73 4.56
C ASP A 130 18.99 4.73 4.50
N ARG A 131 18.64 4.23 3.30
CA ARG A 131 17.56 3.22 3.17
C ARG A 131 17.96 1.89 3.79
N GLU A 132 19.21 1.46 3.62
CA GLU A 132 19.72 0.24 4.24
C GLU A 132 19.84 0.38 5.75
N GLU A 133 20.23 1.55 6.26
CA GLU A 133 20.24 1.84 7.67
C GLU A 133 18.83 1.78 8.28
N VAL A 134 17.85 2.45 7.65
CA VAL A 134 16.44 2.37 8.09
C VAL A 134 15.92 0.93 8.03
N ARG A 135 16.30 0.15 7.02
CA ARG A 135 15.95 -1.27 6.94
C ARG A 135 16.52 -2.03 8.12
N ALA A 136 17.82 -1.90 8.39
CA ALA A 136 18.50 -2.59 9.48
C ALA A 136 17.93 -2.21 10.85
N LEU A 137 17.67 -0.92 11.07
CA LEU A 137 17.01 -0.43 12.28
C LEU A 137 15.61 -0.99 12.44
N THR A 138 14.80 -1.00 11.36
CA THR A 138 13.43 -1.51 11.42
C THR A 138 13.36 -3.02 11.65
N GLU A 139 14.34 -3.78 11.16
CA GLU A 139 14.42 -5.22 11.44
C GLU A 139 14.72 -5.50 12.92
N GLN A 140 15.43 -4.60 13.62
CA GLN A 140 15.69 -4.68 15.05
C GLN A 140 14.53 -4.15 15.90
N GLU A 141 13.75 -3.21 15.36
CA GLU A 141 12.60 -2.62 16.04
C GLU A 141 11.37 -3.52 15.93
N GLN A 142 10.57 -3.51 17.00
CA GLN A 142 9.32 -4.27 17.01
C GLN A 142 8.08 -3.38 16.90
N ASN A 143 8.24 -2.06 16.96
CA ASN A 143 7.12 -1.12 16.96
C ASN A 143 7.49 0.22 16.31
N ALA A 144 8.09 0.19 15.12
CA ALA A 144 8.42 1.39 14.35
C ALA A 144 7.30 1.79 13.37
N ILE A 145 7.25 3.07 12.98
CA ILE A 145 6.38 3.56 11.90
C ILE A 145 7.24 4.04 10.74
N ILE A 146 7.01 3.48 9.55
CA ILE A 146 7.73 3.81 8.33
C ILE A 146 6.76 4.47 7.37
N VAL A 147 7.02 5.71 6.99
CA VAL A 147 6.26 6.44 5.97
C VAL A 147 7.07 6.41 4.69
N ALA A 148 6.62 5.63 3.69
CA ALA A 148 7.41 5.36 2.49
C ALA A 148 6.63 5.59 1.20
N SER A 149 7.32 6.04 0.13
CA SER A 149 6.69 6.12 -1.18
C SER A 149 6.54 4.73 -1.80
N TYR A 150 5.42 4.50 -2.52
CA TYR A 150 5.20 3.25 -3.26
C TYR A 150 6.36 2.88 -4.17
N GLY A 151 6.95 3.86 -4.88
CA GLY A 151 8.06 3.64 -5.79
C GLY A 151 9.29 3.11 -5.05
N THR A 152 9.68 3.75 -3.98
CA THR A 152 10.87 3.37 -3.21
C THR A 152 10.67 2.02 -2.53
N PHE A 153 9.49 1.79 -1.96
CA PHE A 153 9.20 0.53 -1.29
C PHE A 153 9.14 -0.65 -2.28
N SER A 154 8.55 -0.47 -3.47
CA SER A 154 8.44 -1.54 -4.46
C SER A 154 9.77 -1.93 -5.11
N THR A 155 10.77 -1.07 -5.11
CA THR A 155 12.03 -1.31 -5.84
C THR A 155 13.26 -1.59 -4.98
N GLY A 156 13.26 -1.27 -3.69
CA GLY A 156 14.52 -1.30 -2.95
C GLY A 156 14.48 -1.66 -1.46
N ILE A 157 13.33 -1.60 -0.79
CA ILE A 157 13.31 -1.83 0.65
C ILE A 157 12.72 -3.20 0.96
N ASN A 158 13.48 -4.01 1.68
CA ASN A 158 13.07 -5.33 2.11
C ASN A 158 13.01 -5.38 3.65
N ILE A 159 11.84 -5.09 4.22
CA ILE A 159 11.62 -5.20 5.66
C ILE A 159 10.83 -6.48 5.93
N ARG A 160 11.44 -7.44 6.64
CA ARG A 160 10.81 -8.72 6.96
C ARG A 160 9.78 -8.61 8.09
N ASN A 161 10.05 -7.76 9.07
CA ASN A 161 9.25 -7.65 10.29
C ASN A 161 8.15 -6.58 10.19
N LEU A 162 7.38 -6.56 9.08
CA LEU A 162 6.23 -5.67 8.92
C LEU A 162 4.95 -6.35 9.40
N HIS A 163 4.28 -5.77 10.37
CA HIS A 163 3.00 -6.26 10.91
C HIS A 163 1.80 -5.60 10.26
N ASN A 164 1.93 -4.31 9.94
CA ASN A 164 0.83 -3.53 9.37
C ASN A 164 1.28 -2.77 8.12
N ILE A 165 0.41 -2.74 7.11
CA ILE A 165 0.59 -1.95 5.90
C ILE A 165 -0.64 -1.07 5.74
N ILE A 166 -0.47 0.24 5.56
CA ILE A 166 -1.54 1.19 5.30
C ILE A 166 -1.37 1.75 3.89
N PHE A 167 -2.32 1.51 3.02
CA PHE A 167 -2.40 2.17 1.72
C PHE A 167 -3.02 3.56 1.91
N ALA A 168 -2.16 4.55 2.20
CA ALA A 168 -2.57 5.92 2.47
C ALA A 168 -2.98 6.68 1.20
N SER A 169 -2.31 6.43 0.06
CA SER A 169 -2.72 7.00 -1.24
C SER A 169 -3.47 5.96 -2.07
N PRO A 170 -4.54 6.36 -2.76
CA PRO A 170 -5.17 5.50 -3.76
C PRO A 170 -4.18 5.05 -4.83
N SER A 171 -4.21 3.79 -5.21
CA SER A 171 -3.36 3.22 -6.26
C SER A 171 -4.19 2.38 -7.22
N LYS A 172 -4.00 2.60 -8.53
CA LYS A 172 -4.61 1.81 -9.60
C LYS A 172 -3.74 0.61 -10.00
N SER A 173 -2.43 0.67 -9.76
CA SER A 173 -1.48 -0.32 -10.28
C SER A 173 -1.58 -1.67 -9.57
N ARG A 174 -2.10 -2.70 -10.28
CA ARG A 174 -2.13 -4.10 -9.81
C ARG A 174 -0.74 -4.57 -9.37
N VAL A 175 0.27 -4.39 -10.22
CA VAL A 175 1.65 -4.81 -9.94
C VAL A 175 2.19 -4.18 -8.67
N ARG A 176 2.02 -2.85 -8.53
CA ARG A 176 2.50 -2.11 -7.36
C ARG A 176 1.82 -2.58 -6.07
N ASN A 177 0.51 -2.79 -6.11
CA ASN A 177 -0.25 -3.23 -4.95
C ASN A 177 0.18 -4.64 -4.52
N LEU A 178 0.22 -5.60 -5.44
CA LEU A 178 0.64 -6.97 -5.16
C LEU A 178 2.10 -7.08 -4.70
N GLN A 179 3.01 -6.29 -5.30
CA GLN A 179 4.41 -6.25 -4.86
C GLN A 179 4.55 -5.68 -3.44
N SER A 180 3.75 -4.66 -3.09
CA SER A 180 3.75 -4.09 -1.74
C SER A 180 3.20 -5.10 -0.72
N ILE A 181 2.12 -5.80 -1.05
CA ILE A 181 1.55 -6.87 -0.22
C ILE A 181 2.57 -7.99 -0.04
N GLY A 182 3.13 -8.52 -1.13
CA GLY A 182 4.08 -9.63 -1.11
C GLY A 182 5.32 -9.34 -0.25
N ARG A 183 5.78 -8.09 -0.18
CA ARG A 183 6.87 -7.69 0.72
C ARG A 183 6.44 -7.68 2.19
N GLY A 184 5.19 -7.27 2.44
CA GLY A 184 4.60 -7.32 3.78
C GLY A 184 4.35 -8.74 4.30
N LEU A 185 4.23 -9.72 3.42
CA LEU A 185 4.00 -11.12 3.78
C LEU A 185 5.27 -11.91 4.15
N ARG A 186 6.46 -11.33 4.00
CA ARG A 186 7.69 -12.04 4.36
C ARG A 186 7.70 -12.40 5.83
N LEU A 187 8.08 -13.63 6.12
CA LEU A 187 8.22 -14.11 7.49
C LEU A 187 9.35 -13.36 8.20
N GLY A 188 9.11 -13.01 9.46
CA GLY A 188 10.10 -12.58 10.43
C GLY A 188 10.10 -13.57 11.60
N ASP A 189 11.09 -13.49 12.47
CA ASP A 189 11.29 -14.48 13.55
C ASP A 189 10.06 -14.63 14.47
N ASN A 190 9.27 -13.56 14.66
CA ASN A 190 8.08 -13.56 15.51
C ASN A 190 6.79 -13.20 14.77
N LYS A 191 6.80 -13.16 13.42
CA LYS A 191 5.67 -12.70 12.62
C LYS A 191 4.96 -13.86 11.95
N LYS A 192 3.71 -14.10 12.34
CA LYS A 192 2.82 -15.10 11.74
C LYS A 192 1.75 -14.49 10.82
N GLU A 193 1.41 -13.25 11.04
CA GLU A 193 0.32 -12.55 10.35
C GLU A 193 0.73 -11.12 9.98
N ALA A 194 0.22 -10.61 8.87
CA ALA A 194 0.29 -9.21 8.48
C ALA A 194 -1.11 -8.66 8.22
N THR A 195 -1.35 -7.39 8.55
CA THR A 195 -2.63 -6.73 8.27
C THR A 195 -2.42 -5.62 7.25
N LEU A 196 -3.18 -5.67 6.14
CA LEU A 196 -3.30 -4.58 5.19
C LEU A 196 -4.54 -3.74 5.50
N PHE A 197 -4.36 -2.44 5.65
CA PHE A 197 -5.42 -1.44 5.73
C PHE A 197 -5.53 -0.72 4.39
N ASP A 198 -6.52 -1.08 3.59
CA ASP A 198 -6.79 -0.43 2.30
C ASP A 198 -7.84 0.66 2.48
N ILE A 199 -7.42 1.92 2.36
CA ILE A 199 -8.26 3.09 2.59
C ILE A 199 -8.86 3.55 1.28
N ALA A 200 -10.19 3.62 1.22
CA ALA A 200 -10.97 4.12 0.10
C ALA A 200 -11.77 5.36 0.51
N ASP A 201 -12.08 6.19 -0.47
CA ASP A 201 -12.83 7.42 -0.29
C ASP A 201 -14.14 7.33 -1.07
N ASP A 202 -15.28 7.30 -0.36
CA ASP A 202 -16.61 7.21 -0.94
C ASP A 202 -17.22 8.61 -1.10
N MET A 203 -17.19 9.10 -2.34
CA MET A 203 -17.83 10.35 -2.75
C MET A 203 -18.97 10.10 -3.75
N ARG A 204 -19.62 8.93 -3.66
CA ARG A 204 -20.75 8.58 -4.54
C ARG A 204 -21.93 9.53 -4.34
N THR A 205 -22.60 9.85 -5.45
CA THR A 205 -23.86 10.60 -5.42
C THR A 205 -24.75 10.22 -6.60
N GLY A 206 -25.96 9.76 -6.35
CA GLY A 206 -26.85 9.21 -7.37
C GLY A 206 -26.20 8.02 -8.09
N LYS A 207 -26.07 8.13 -9.43
CA LYS A 207 -25.41 7.10 -10.26
C LYS A 207 -23.91 7.32 -10.44
N TYR A 208 -23.38 8.43 -9.92
CA TYR A 208 -21.95 8.75 -10.05
C TYR A 208 -21.14 8.01 -9.00
N THR A 209 -20.04 7.41 -9.45
CA THR A 209 -19.00 6.80 -8.59
C THR A 209 -17.68 7.46 -8.90
N ASN A 210 -17.02 7.99 -7.91
CA ASN A 210 -15.74 8.68 -8.05
C ASN A 210 -14.60 7.73 -8.47
N PHE A 211 -13.57 8.27 -9.12
CA PHE A 211 -12.49 7.50 -9.75
C PHE A 211 -11.73 6.60 -8.76
N THR A 212 -11.36 7.15 -7.61
CA THR A 212 -10.57 6.39 -6.63
C THR A 212 -11.36 5.27 -5.97
N LEU A 213 -12.69 5.42 -5.85
CA LEU A 213 -13.56 4.34 -5.40
C LEU A 213 -13.68 3.24 -6.45
N GLN A 214 -13.74 3.57 -7.75
CA GLN A 214 -13.69 2.58 -8.82
C GLN A 214 -12.38 1.78 -8.75
N HIS A 215 -11.24 2.47 -8.58
CA HIS A 215 -9.95 1.80 -8.42
C HIS A 215 -9.88 0.91 -7.17
N PHE A 216 -10.55 1.30 -6.09
CA PHE A 216 -10.67 0.45 -4.89
C PHE A 216 -11.46 -0.83 -5.20
N VAL A 217 -12.58 -0.74 -5.91
CA VAL A 217 -13.36 -1.92 -6.33
C VAL A 217 -12.50 -2.86 -7.20
N GLU A 218 -11.67 -2.30 -8.09
CA GLU A 218 -10.72 -3.10 -8.87
C GLU A 218 -9.69 -3.81 -7.97
N ARG A 219 -9.19 -3.14 -6.92
CA ARG A 219 -8.29 -3.77 -5.94
C ARG A 219 -8.94 -4.93 -5.19
N VAL A 220 -10.20 -4.74 -4.76
CA VAL A 220 -10.94 -5.81 -4.08
C VAL A 220 -11.06 -7.05 -4.97
N LYS A 221 -11.34 -6.88 -6.28
CA LYS A 221 -11.36 -8.00 -7.23
C LYS A 221 -9.99 -8.70 -7.31
N ILE A 222 -8.90 -7.95 -7.28
CA ILE A 222 -7.54 -8.52 -7.25
C ILE A 222 -7.33 -9.36 -5.99
N TYR A 223 -7.80 -8.89 -4.84
CA TYR A 223 -7.71 -9.65 -3.59
C TYR A 223 -8.48 -10.97 -3.66
N GLU A 224 -9.68 -10.95 -4.27
CA GLU A 224 -10.48 -12.15 -4.52
C GLU A 224 -9.81 -13.11 -5.51
N GLU A 225 -9.27 -12.60 -6.62
CA GLU A 225 -8.55 -13.40 -7.63
C GLU A 225 -7.31 -14.09 -7.05
N GLU A 226 -6.54 -13.37 -6.24
CA GLU A 226 -5.32 -13.86 -5.58
C GLU A 226 -5.63 -14.68 -4.31
N LYS A 227 -6.91 -14.76 -3.92
CA LYS A 227 -7.39 -15.46 -2.71
C LYS A 227 -6.69 -14.97 -1.42
N LEU A 228 -6.52 -13.64 -1.32
CA LEU A 228 -5.92 -12.95 -0.18
C LEU A 228 -6.92 -12.64 0.92
#